data_34879c1f3cd6296a65bc167378fa11dc
#
_entry.id   34879c1f3cd6296a65bc167378fa11dc
#
_cell.length_a   1.000
_cell.length_b   1.000
_cell.length_c   1.000
_cell.angle_alpha   90.00
_cell.angle_beta   90.00
_cell.angle_gamma   90.00
#
_symmetry.space_group_name_H-M   'P 1'
#
loop_
_entity.id
_entity.type
_entity.pdbx_description
1 polymer ?
#
loop_
_entity_poly.entity_id
_entity_poly.type
_entity_poly.pdbx_seq_one_letter_code
_entity_poly.pdbx_strand_id
1 'polypeptide(L)'
;MITTLIEKIKETKAPICVGLDPMLAYIPDEVKQAAFAEKGENLEGAAEACLRFNEAILRETADLIPAVKPQIAMYEQFGIPGLIAYEKTVRLAKELGLIVIADVKRGDIGSTSAAYAEGHLGLSLIHI
;
A
#
# COMPACT_ATOMS: atom_id res chain seq x y z
N MET A 1 13.92 10.33 -8.72
CA MET A 1 12.62 10.13 -8.08
C MET A 1 11.61 11.25 -8.35
N ILE A 2 11.82 12.50 -7.90
CA ILE A 2 10.90 13.61 -8.21
C ILE A 2 10.77 13.82 -9.74
N THR A 3 11.85 13.68 -10.48
CA THR A 3 11.85 13.74 -11.95
C THR A 3 10.94 12.67 -12.54
N THR A 4 11.04 11.43 -12.06
CA THR A 4 10.19 10.31 -12.51
C THR A 4 8.71 10.55 -12.20
N LEU A 5 8.39 11.15 -11.04
CA LEU A 5 7.02 11.53 -10.70
C LEU A 5 6.49 12.59 -11.67
N ILE A 6 7.30 13.60 -11.98
CA ILE A 6 6.92 14.67 -12.94
C ILE A 6 6.70 14.07 -14.34
N GLU A 7 7.55 13.16 -14.78
CA GLU A 7 7.41 12.46 -16.06
C GLU A 7 6.10 11.67 -16.11
N LYS A 8 5.80 10.88 -15.08
CA LYS A 8 4.54 10.13 -14.99
C LYS A 8 3.29 11.02 -14.94
N ILE A 9 3.34 12.14 -14.23
CA ILE A 9 2.25 13.13 -14.24
C ILE A 9 2.01 13.67 -15.67
N LYS A 10 3.09 13.90 -16.43
CA LYS A 10 2.98 14.36 -17.83
C LYS A 10 2.41 13.27 -18.74
N GLU A 11 2.82 12.02 -18.54
CA GLU A 11 2.33 10.86 -19.31
C GLU A 11 0.85 10.61 -19.07
N THR A 12 0.44 10.51 -17.80
CA THR A 12 -0.95 10.26 -17.40
C THR A 12 -1.85 11.49 -17.54
N LYS A 13 -1.25 12.68 -17.63
CA LYS A 13 -1.96 13.97 -17.58
C LYS A 13 -2.83 14.13 -16.33
N ALA A 14 -2.50 13.43 -15.27
CA ALA A 14 -3.25 13.36 -14.03
C ALA A 14 -2.31 13.63 -12.84
N PRO A 15 -2.31 14.82 -12.25
CA PRO A 15 -1.55 15.12 -11.04
C PRO A 15 -2.28 14.59 -9.80
N ILE A 16 -2.53 13.28 -9.76
CA ILE A 16 -3.37 12.61 -8.76
C ILE A 16 -2.54 11.56 -8.03
N CYS A 17 -2.72 11.45 -6.71
CA CYS A 17 -2.23 10.37 -5.90
C CYS A 17 -3.42 9.67 -5.22
N VAL A 18 -3.56 8.37 -5.40
CA VAL A 18 -4.61 7.60 -4.73
C VAL A 18 -4.12 7.13 -3.37
N GLY A 19 -4.87 7.47 -2.30
CA GLY A 19 -4.64 6.94 -0.95
C GLY A 19 -5.10 5.49 -0.86
N LEU A 20 -4.23 4.62 -0.34
CA LEU A 20 -4.56 3.23 -0.02
C LEU A 20 -4.64 3.10 1.50
N ASP A 21 -5.73 3.58 2.05
CA ASP A 21 -6.02 3.64 3.48
C ASP A 21 -7.20 2.70 3.81
N PRO A 22 -7.04 1.36 3.66
CA PRO A 22 -8.14 0.42 3.70
C PRO A 22 -8.74 0.32 5.11
N MET A 23 -10.01 0.68 5.21
CA MET A 23 -10.84 0.41 6.39
C MET A 23 -11.86 -0.66 6.03
N LEU A 24 -12.06 -1.66 6.89
CA LEU A 24 -13.03 -2.74 6.64
C LEU A 24 -14.44 -2.23 6.34
N ALA A 25 -14.81 -1.08 6.92
CA ALA A 25 -16.10 -0.45 6.67
C ALA A 25 -16.28 0.05 5.22
N TYR A 26 -15.19 0.28 4.49
CA TYR A 26 -15.23 0.77 3.10
C TYR A 26 -15.09 -0.34 2.07
N ILE A 27 -14.71 -1.54 2.51
CA ILE A 27 -14.54 -2.69 1.62
C ILE A 27 -15.92 -3.27 1.30
N PRO A 28 -16.24 -3.53 0.03
CA PRO A 28 -17.49 -4.16 -0.36
C PRO A 28 -17.72 -5.50 0.36
N ASP A 29 -18.97 -5.77 0.73
CA ASP A 29 -19.31 -6.95 1.52
C ASP A 29 -18.92 -8.26 0.83
N GLU A 30 -19.05 -8.33 -0.50
CA GLU A 30 -18.67 -9.51 -1.27
C GLU A 30 -17.16 -9.81 -1.13
N VAL A 31 -16.31 -8.78 -1.13
CA VAL A 31 -14.86 -8.93 -0.96
C VAL A 31 -14.52 -9.41 0.45
N LYS A 32 -15.18 -8.83 1.48
CA LYS A 32 -15.01 -9.25 2.87
C LYS A 32 -15.45 -10.69 3.08
N GLN A 33 -16.65 -11.05 2.61
CA GLN A 33 -17.19 -12.40 2.74
C GLN A 33 -16.31 -13.44 2.06
N ALA A 34 -15.81 -13.16 0.86
CA ALA A 34 -14.90 -14.05 0.15
C ALA A 34 -13.57 -14.25 0.91
N ALA A 35 -13.00 -13.17 1.46
CA ALA A 35 -11.78 -13.24 2.25
C ALA A 35 -11.99 -14.00 3.57
N PHE A 36 -13.09 -13.74 4.27
CA PHE A 36 -13.43 -14.41 5.51
C PHE A 36 -13.78 -15.90 5.31
N ALA A 37 -14.41 -16.25 4.20
CA ALA A 37 -14.68 -17.64 3.86
C ALA A 37 -13.38 -18.44 3.64
N GLU A 38 -12.32 -17.79 3.11
CA GLU A 38 -11.03 -18.43 2.85
C GLU A 38 -10.10 -18.44 4.07
N LYS A 39 -10.01 -17.33 4.79
CA LYS A 39 -9.02 -17.11 5.88
C LYS A 39 -9.62 -17.10 7.27
N GLY A 40 -10.95 -17.15 7.39
CA GLY A 40 -11.66 -17.01 8.65
C GLY A 40 -11.99 -15.57 9.02
N GLU A 41 -12.95 -15.40 9.91
CA GLU A 41 -13.36 -14.09 10.46
C GLU A 41 -12.40 -13.67 11.59
N ASN A 42 -11.18 -13.31 11.22
CA ASN A 42 -10.05 -12.99 12.09
C ASN A 42 -9.14 -11.93 11.42
N LEU A 43 -7.99 -11.66 12.03
CA LEU A 43 -7.02 -10.67 11.48
C LEU A 43 -6.48 -11.07 10.10
N GLU A 44 -6.33 -12.36 9.82
CA GLU A 44 -5.88 -12.83 8.51
C GLU A 44 -6.92 -12.56 7.43
N GLY A 45 -8.20 -12.87 7.71
CA GLY A 45 -9.31 -12.58 6.80
C GLY A 45 -9.50 -11.08 6.57
N ALA A 46 -9.34 -10.27 7.62
CA ALA A 46 -9.40 -8.82 7.52
C ALA A 46 -8.27 -8.26 6.64
N ALA A 47 -7.04 -8.70 6.85
CA ALA A 47 -5.88 -8.31 6.04
C ALA A 47 -6.01 -8.77 4.58
N GLU A 48 -6.53 -9.97 4.35
CA GLU A 48 -6.82 -10.50 3.02
C GLU A 48 -7.88 -9.66 2.30
N ALA A 49 -8.94 -9.26 2.98
CA ALA A 49 -9.97 -8.38 2.41
C ALA A 49 -9.38 -7.03 1.99
N CYS A 50 -8.52 -6.44 2.84
CA CYS A 50 -7.79 -5.20 2.51
C CYS A 50 -6.89 -5.37 1.29
N LEU A 51 -6.16 -6.48 1.22
CA LEU A 51 -5.28 -6.78 0.09
C LEU A 51 -6.06 -6.89 -1.22
N ARG A 52 -7.13 -7.68 -1.26
CA ARG A 52 -7.98 -7.84 -2.45
C ARG A 52 -8.59 -6.52 -2.91
N PHE A 53 -9.03 -5.70 -1.98
CA PHE A 53 -9.58 -4.39 -2.27
C PHE A 53 -8.51 -3.46 -2.89
N ASN A 54 -7.32 -3.42 -2.31
CA ASN A 54 -6.20 -2.66 -2.86
C ASN A 54 -5.77 -3.16 -4.24
N GLU A 55 -5.69 -4.49 -4.43
CA GLU A 55 -5.34 -5.08 -5.73
C GLU A 55 -6.32 -4.68 -6.82
N ALA A 56 -7.62 -4.68 -6.51
CA ALA A 56 -8.65 -4.23 -7.45
C ALA A 56 -8.46 -2.75 -7.82
N ILE A 57 -8.29 -1.87 -6.81
CA ILE A 57 -8.03 -0.44 -7.05
C ILE A 57 -6.78 -0.23 -7.90
N LEU A 58 -5.68 -0.90 -7.55
CA LEU A 58 -4.40 -0.76 -8.26
C LEU A 58 -4.52 -1.17 -9.72
N ARG A 59 -5.15 -2.30 -10.01
CA ARG A 59 -5.29 -2.80 -11.38
C ARG A 59 -6.19 -1.91 -12.24
N GLU A 60 -7.26 -1.36 -11.66
CA GLU A 60 -8.21 -0.51 -12.38
C GLU A 60 -7.72 0.93 -12.57
N THR A 61 -6.71 1.36 -11.80
CA THR A 61 -6.26 2.76 -11.84
C THR A 61 -4.82 2.96 -12.31
N ALA A 62 -4.06 1.89 -12.48
CA ALA A 62 -2.60 1.97 -12.74
C ALA A 62 -2.23 2.74 -14.01
N ASP A 63 -3.07 2.73 -15.02
CA ASP A 63 -2.89 3.46 -16.28
C ASP A 63 -3.40 4.91 -16.21
N LEU A 64 -4.12 5.27 -15.15
CA LEU A 64 -4.77 6.57 -14.98
C LEU A 64 -4.01 7.50 -14.04
N ILE A 65 -3.19 6.97 -13.14
CA ILE A 65 -2.55 7.72 -12.06
C ILE A 65 -1.04 7.51 -12.01
N PRO A 66 -0.25 8.51 -11.59
CA PRO A 66 1.20 8.37 -11.46
C PRO A 66 1.66 7.74 -10.15
N ALA A 67 0.86 7.83 -9.08
CA ALA A 67 1.30 7.47 -7.74
C ALA A 67 0.17 6.98 -6.83
N VAL A 68 0.57 6.19 -5.84
CA VAL A 68 -0.28 5.78 -4.71
C VAL A 68 0.38 6.06 -3.38
N LYS A 69 -0.42 6.26 -2.32
CA LYS A 69 0.07 6.53 -0.96
C LYS A 69 -0.59 5.60 0.05
N PRO A 70 0.00 4.43 0.32
CA PRO A 70 -0.48 3.57 1.40
C PRO A 70 -0.09 4.13 2.77
N GLN A 71 -1.07 4.19 3.68
CA GLN A 71 -0.88 4.56 5.07
C GLN A 71 -0.67 3.33 5.93
N ILE A 72 0.55 3.14 6.47
CA ILE A 72 0.93 1.90 7.15
C ILE A 72 0.06 1.58 8.37
N ALA A 73 -0.42 2.60 9.11
CA ALA A 73 -1.26 2.38 10.30
C ALA A 73 -2.54 1.59 9.99
N MET A 74 -3.10 1.74 8.76
CA MET A 74 -4.29 1.02 8.32
C MET A 74 -4.04 -0.49 8.12
N TYR A 75 -2.79 -0.89 8.04
CA TYR A 75 -2.35 -2.28 7.93
C TYR A 75 -1.86 -2.81 9.28
N GLU A 76 -1.11 -2.01 10.03
CA GLU A 76 -0.60 -2.38 11.36
C GLU A 76 -1.70 -2.79 12.34
N GLN A 77 -2.90 -2.22 12.23
CA GLN A 77 -4.06 -2.60 13.06
C GLN A 77 -4.44 -4.08 12.95
N PHE A 78 -4.03 -4.75 11.86
CA PHE A 78 -4.26 -6.19 11.64
C PHE A 78 -3.02 -7.04 11.98
N GLY A 79 -2.03 -6.47 12.68
CA GLY A 79 -0.80 -7.17 13.07
C GLY A 79 0.04 -7.65 11.89
N ILE A 80 0.69 -8.81 12.07
CA ILE A 80 1.57 -9.38 11.03
C ILE A 80 0.85 -9.62 9.70
N PRO A 81 -0.36 -10.21 9.64
CA PRO A 81 -1.09 -10.34 8.39
C PRO A 81 -1.30 -9.01 7.66
N GLY A 82 -1.57 -7.93 8.41
CA GLY A 82 -1.69 -6.59 7.83
C GLY A 82 -0.38 -6.09 7.23
N LEU A 83 0.75 -6.30 7.88
CA LEU A 83 2.06 -5.94 7.34
C LEU A 83 2.40 -6.73 6.06
N ILE A 84 2.02 -8.01 5.99
CA ILE A 84 2.14 -8.81 4.78
C ILE A 84 1.25 -8.24 3.65
N ALA A 85 0.03 -7.83 3.97
CA ALA A 85 -0.85 -7.19 3.01
C ALA A 85 -0.29 -5.85 2.51
N TYR A 86 0.32 -5.05 3.39
CA TYR A 86 1.04 -3.83 3.02
C TYR A 86 2.18 -4.11 2.04
N GLU A 87 3.06 -5.06 2.36
CA GLU A 87 4.17 -5.45 1.50
C GLU A 87 3.69 -5.87 0.11
N LYS A 88 2.69 -6.74 0.02
CA LYS A 88 2.11 -7.21 -1.24
C LYS A 88 1.49 -6.07 -2.04
N THR A 89 0.77 -5.15 -1.37
CA THR A 89 0.20 -3.96 -2.00
C THR A 89 1.29 -3.08 -2.62
N VAL A 90 2.36 -2.82 -1.89
CA VAL A 90 3.50 -2.02 -2.38
C VAL A 90 4.20 -2.71 -3.56
N ARG A 91 4.42 -4.02 -3.49
CA ARG A 91 5.01 -4.78 -4.60
C ARG A 91 4.16 -4.67 -5.87
N LEU A 92 2.87 -4.94 -5.77
CA LEU A 92 1.97 -4.85 -6.91
C LEU A 92 1.94 -3.44 -7.51
N ALA A 93 1.88 -2.40 -6.68
CA ALA A 93 1.93 -1.03 -7.17
C ALA A 93 3.21 -0.75 -7.97
N LYS A 94 4.36 -1.24 -7.50
CA LYS A 94 5.63 -1.11 -8.23
C LYS A 94 5.66 -1.92 -9.52
N GLU A 95 5.16 -3.15 -9.51
CA GLU A 95 5.05 -4.00 -10.72
C GLU A 95 4.17 -3.35 -11.79
N LEU A 96 3.13 -2.66 -11.38
CA LEU A 96 2.25 -1.87 -12.25
C LEU A 96 2.86 -0.52 -12.67
N GLY A 97 4.10 -0.24 -12.25
CA GLY A 97 4.82 0.96 -12.62
C GLY A 97 4.39 2.22 -11.87
N LEU A 98 3.63 2.11 -10.79
CA LEU A 98 3.22 3.24 -9.97
C LEU A 98 4.36 3.69 -9.03
N ILE A 99 4.40 4.98 -8.74
CA ILE A 99 5.24 5.50 -7.68
C ILE A 99 4.53 5.31 -6.35
N VAL A 100 5.24 4.74 -5.38
CA VAL A 100 4.71 4.54 -4.04
C VAL A 100 5.22 5.61 -3.10
N ILE A 101 4.32 6.37 -2.49
CA ILE A 101 4.60 7.33 -1.42
C ILE A 101 4.26 6.65 -0.10
N ALA A 102 5.27 6.18 0.62
CA ALA A 102 5.05 5.48 1.88
C ALA A 102 4.72 6.47 3.01
N ASP A 103 3.48 6.50 3.44
CA ASP A 103 3.07 7.27 4.62
C ASP A 103 3.28 6.44 5.88
N VAL A 104 4.51 6.41 6.38
CA VAL A 104 4.93 5.53 7.50
C VAL A 104 5.16 6.26 8.81
N LYS A 105 5.41 7.57 8.78
CA LYS A 105 5.61 8.41 9.98
C LYS A 105 6.56 7.79 11.00
N ARG A 106 7.71 7.24 10.52
CA ARG A 106 8.76 6.67 11.35
C ARG A 106 9.94 7.63 11.41
N GLY A 107 10.33 7.97 12.63
CA GLY A 107 11.47 8.82 12.90
C GLY A 107 11.90 8.66 14.34
N ASP A 108 13.21 8.76 14.58
CA ASP A 108 13.82 8.65 15.88
C ASP A 108 15.25 9.21 15.80
N ILE A 109 16.05 9.08 16.87
CA ILE A 109 17.44 9.49 16.94
C ILE A 109 18.39 8.32 16.66
N GLY A 110 19.60 8.65 16.19
CA GLY A 110 20.74 7.71 16.09
C GLY A 110 20.44 6.39 15.40
N SER A 111 20.78 5.31 16.05
CA SER A 111 20.65 3.95 15.52
C SER A 111 19.20 3.51 15.28
N THR A 112 18.26 4.00 16.05
CA THR A 112 16.83 3.72 15.88
C THR A 112 16.31 4.31 14.56
N SER A 113 16.70 5.55 14.24
CA SER A 113 16.35 6.16 12.97
C SER A 113 16.96 5.41 11.78
N ALA A 114 18.22 4.93 11.93
CA ALA A 114 18.87 4.11 10.92
C ALA A 114 18.11 2.79 10.68
N ALA A 115 17.63 2.13 11.74
CA ALA A 115 16.85 0.92 11.64
C ALA A 115 15.52 1.13 10.91
N TYR A 116 14.82 2.26 11.17
CA TYR A 116 13.63 2.63 10.40
C TYR A 116 13.94 2.88 8.93
N ALA A 117 15.03 3.59 8.64
CA ALA A 117 15.45 3.83 7.27
C ALA A 117 15.77 2.52 6.53
N GLU A 118 16.52 1.62 7.15
CA GLU A 118 16.82 0.30 6.58
C GLU A 118 15.53 -0.52 6.33
N GLY A 119 14.64 -0.57 7.29
CA GLY A 119 13.38 -1.32 7.17
C GLY A 119 12.44 -0.81 6.09
N HIS A 120 12.41 0.51 5.86
CA HIS A 120 11.49 1.11 4.87
C HIS A 120 12.15 1.44 3.53
N LEU A 121 13.45 1.65 3.49
CA LEU A 121 14.18 2.07 2.29
C LEU A 121 15.20 1.03 1.81
N GLY A 122 15.91 0.36 2.75
CA GLY A 122 17.03 -0.50 2.46
C GLY A 122 16.66 -1.85 1.84
N LEU A 123 15.54 -2.45 2.25
CA LEU A 123 15.07 -3.74 1.74
C LEU A 123 14.29 -3.63 0.41
N SER A 124 14.40 -2.54 -0.29
CA SER A 124 13.78 -2.30 -1.61
C SER A 124 12.26 -2.44 -1.66
N LEU A 125 11.59 -2.45 -0.51
CA LEU A 125 10.12 -2.51 -0.48
C LEU A 125 9.52 -1.19 -0.92
N ILE A 126 10.21 -0.08 -0.66
CA ILE A 126 9.70 1.25 -0.94
C ILE A 126 10.82 2.08 -1.56
N HIS A 127 10.59 2.63 -2.74
CA HIS A 127 11.33 3.76 -3.26
C HIS A 127 10.48 5.01 -3.06
N ILE A 128 10.89 5.78 -2.09
CA ILE A 128 10.29 7.11 -1.88
C ILE A 128 10.86 8.05 -2.94
#